data_bf4328bc812f58d37a4844fd837d85be
#
_entry.id   bf4328bc812f58d37a4844fd837d85be
#
_cell.length_a   1.000
_cell.length_b   1.000
_cell.length_c   1.000
_cell.angle_alpha   90.00
_cell.angle_beta   90.00
_cell.angle_gamma   90.00
#
_symmetry.space_group_name_H-M   'P 1'
#
loop_
_entity.id
_entity.type
_entity.pdbx_description
1 polymer ?
#
loop_
_entity_poly.entity_id
_entity_poly.type
_entity_poly.pdbx_seq_one_letter_code
_entity_poly.pdbx_strand_id
1 'polypeptide(L)'
;MSAAGTTKGVTQFHLRHFILRASAEPAIMAKWANNLQELCESTRLGIPAIVASNPRNHVTTDASVGLSVGLTAFSKWPGELGLAAMRDFTLTRKFAETASAEWRAVGLRKGYMYMADLATEPRWGRVEGTFGEDADLASKMITEIVLGFQGNKLSNTSVAMTTKHFPGGGPQVDGQDSHFDWGKFAHYPGGMFDYHVKPFKAAIAAGTSAIMPYYSAPKGKGFEEVGFSYNKAMIGDLLQDKLGFHGIINSDTGPIEMMPWGVENISIPERYKKALNAGVDIFSGAADPTTLIEVVKSGLVSEERINQSVAKLLKEKFDLGLFENPYVNVDAAMKTVGNKEAVAAADLALRKSIVLLRNDDKRLPLAKKTKVYFETYFQSGRNAGGEAIKVSKPNYPGLEFVSTKEEADVVLLWLVPTSGGLFSSQGSKIDLNLSKNRIDVNHVNEVLNAKPTIVAINYTNPWVIEEIDKGKATSIIATFGTTKEALLDIVTGAYKPTGKMPFTTPVNQAAVEANKSDVPGYMEGPGYGLFAFGHGLSY
;
A
#
# COMPACT_ATOMS: atom_id res chain seq x y z
N MET A 1 13.09 -14.07 9.56
CA MET A 1 13.80 -15.13 10.32
C MET A 1 15.24 -15.24 9.84
N SER A 2 16.19 -15.56 10.73
CA SER A 2 17.52 -15.96 10.33
C SER A 2 17.48 -17.31 9.57
N ALA A 3 18.56 -17.69 8.87
CA ALA A 3 18.64 -19.00 8.21
C ALA A 3 18.36 -20.16 9.19
N ALA A 4 18.95 -20.11 10.41
CA ALA A 4 18.69 -21.08 11.46
C ALA A 4 17.22 -21.11 11.90
N GLY A 5 16.59 -19.95 12.04
CA GLY A 5 15.16 -19.85 12.37
C GLY A 5 14.25 -20.40 11.27
N THR A 6 14.61 -20.24 10.00
CA THR A 6 13.86 -20.83 8.87
C THR A 6 13.98 -22.35 8.88
N THR A 7 15.18 -22.90 9.08
CA THR A 7 15.42 -24.35 9.17
C THR A 7 14.60 -24.96 10.31
N LYS A 8 14.67 -24.40 11.53
CA LYS A 8 13.87 -24.84 12.66
C LYS A 8 12.37 -24.77 12.36
N GLY A 9 11.91 -23.67 11.76
CA GLY A 9 10.52 -23.49 11.36
C GLY A 9 10.02 -24.61 10.43
N VAL A 10 10.81 -24.96 9.41
CA VAL A 10 10.44 -26.03 8.46
C VAL A 10 10.50 -27.42 9.10
N THR A 11 11.60 -27.76 9.81
CA THR A 11 11.90 -29.13 10.24
C THR A 11 11.26 -29.52 11.57
N GLN A 12 11.11 -28.56 12.50
CA GLN A 12 10.58 -28.80 13.84
C GLN A 12 9.14 -28.32 13.99
N PHE A 13 8.83 -27.13 13.48
CA PHE A 13 7.50 -26.51 13.59
C PHE A 13 6.60 -26.75 12.37
N HIS A 14 7.13 -27.38 11.34
CA HIS A 14 6.44 -27.71 10.08
C HIS A 14 5.78 -26.50 9.39
N LEU A 15 6.35 -25.29 9.56
CA LEU A 15 5.87 -24.08 8.89
C LEU A 15 6.00 -24.22 7.37
N ARG A 16 4.95 -23.77 6.65
CA ARG A 16 4.88 -23.84 5.18
C ARG A 16 4.40 -22.54 4.55
N HIS A 17 4.31 -21.46 5.33
CA HIS A 17 4.01 -20.11 4.87
C HIS A 17 5.04 -19.15 5.47
N PHE A 18 5.68 -18.37 4.61
CA PHE A 18 6.74 -17.44 5.00
C PHE A 18 6.50 -16.07 4.37
N ILE A 19 6.83 -14.99 5.08
CA ILE A 19 6.85 -13.63 4.57
C ILE A 19 8.30 -13.22 4.36
N LEU A 20 8.68 -12.99 3.09
CA LEU A 20 10.01 -12.50 2.74
C LEU A 20 10.01 -10.97 2.74
N ARG A 21 10.78 -10.38 3.65
CA ARG A 21 10.97 -8.92 3.77
C ARG A 21 12.31 -8.45 3.22
N ALA A 22 13.29 -9.34 3.15
CA ALA A 22 14.59 -9.02 2.60
C ALA A 22 14.53 -8.79 1.08
N SER A 23 15.37 -7.92 0.58
CA SER A 23 15.59 -7.69 -0.83
C SER A 23 17.02 -8.07 -1.20
N ALA A 24 17.16 -8.75 -2.33
CA ALA A 24 18.45 -9.16 -2.89
C ALA A 24 18.32 -9.22 -4.41
N GLU A 25 19.45 -9.42 -5.08
CA GLU A 25 19.47 -9.67 -6.52
C GLU A 25 18.60 -10.90 -6.90
N PRO A 26 17.94 -10.89 -8.07
CA PRO A 26 17.00 -11.94 -8.48
C PRO A 26 17.59 -13.36 -8.40
N ALA A 27 18.86 -13.53 -8.76
CA ALA A 27 19.54 -14.81 -8.66
C ALA A 27 19.66 -15.32 -7.22
N ILE A 28 19.92 -14.43 -6.26
CA ILE A 28 20.03 -14.78 -4.83
C ILE A 28 18.65 -15.15 -4.29
N MET A 29 17.62 -14.39 -4.63
CA MET A 29 16.25 -14.68 -4.20
C MET A 29 15.76 -16.02 -4.76
N ALA A 30 15.99 -16.29 -6.05
CA ALA A 30 15.61 -17.55 -6.69
C ALA A 30 16.33 -18.77 -6.06
N LYS A 31 17.64 -18.67 -5.81
CA LYS A 31 18.40 -19.73 -5.12
C LYS A 31 17.89 -19.97 -3.69
N TRP A 32 17.61 -18.89 -2.96
CA TRP A 32 17.07 -19.00 -1.60
C TRP A 32 15.70 -19.69 -1.61
N ALA A 33 14.83 -19.34 -2.56
CA ALA A 33 13.51 -19.96 -2.70
C ALA A 33 13.63 -21.46 -3.01
N ASN A 34 14.54 -21.86 -3.91
CA ASN A 34 14.79 -23.27 -4.23
C ASN A 34 15.32 -24.04 -3.01
N ASN A 35 16.31 -23.51 -2.29
CA ASN A 35 16.83 -24.14 -1.07
C ASN A 35 15.73 -24.32 0.00
N LEU A 36 14.80 -23.38 0.12
CA LEU A 36 13.64 -23.51 1.01
C LEU A 36 12.73 -24.67 0.57
N GLN A 37 12.49 -24.82 -0.73
CA GLN A 37 11.67 -25.91 -1.25
C GLN A 37 12.34 -27.28 -1.06
N GLU A 38 13.65 -27.41 -1.33
CA GLU A 38 14.43 -28.62 -1.04
C GLU A 38 14.34 -29.02 0.45
N LEU A 39 14.47 -28.03 1.35
CA LEU A 39 14.30 -28.27 2.78
C LEU A 39 12.88 -28.74 3.12
N CYS A 40 11.85 -28.20 2.48
CA CYS A 40 10.47 -28.64 2.67
C CYS A 40 10.25 -30.07 2.18
N GLU A 41 10.79 -30.42 1.00
CA GLU A 41 10.73 -31.77 0.42
C GLU A 41 11.45 -32.82 1.29
N SER A 42 12.53 -32.45 1.96
CA SER A 42 13.27 -33.35 2.86
C SER A 42 12.47 -33.76 4.11
N THR A 43 11.34 -33.14 4.38
CA THR A 43 10.49 -33.49 5.53
C THR A 43 9.54 -34.64 5.20
N ARG A 44 8.99 -35.27 6.24
CA ARG A 44 8.15 -36.48 6.12
C ARG A 44 7.02 -36.41 5.10
N LEU A 45 6.38 -35.25 4.94
CA LEU A 45 5.25 -35.07 4.03
C LEU A 45 5.62 -34.34 2.73
N GLY A 46 6.82 -33.78 2.62
CA GLY A 46 7.28 -33.07 1.45
C GLY A 46 6.40 -31.88 1.01
N ILE A 47 5.59 -31.32 1.90
CA ILE A 47 4.67 -30.20 1.56
C ILE A 47 5.47 -28.96 1.20
N PRO A 48 5.27 -28.37 -0.01
CA PRO A 48 6.01 -27.19 -0.45
C PRO A 48 5.65 -25.94 0.34
N ALA A 49 6.58 -25.00 0.43
CA ALA A 49 6.34 -23.69 1.04
C ALA A 49 5.65 -22.71 0.08
N ILE A 50 4.83 -21.83 0.63
CA ILE A 50 4.42 -20.58 -0.01
C ILE A 50 5.23 -19.43 0.59
N VAL A 51 5.90 -18.66 -0.27
CA VAL A 51 6.60 -17.44 0.11
C VAL A 51 5.75 -16.24 -0.31
N ALA A 52 5.32 -15.48 0.69
CA ALA A 52 4.58 -14.23 0.51
C ALA A 52 5.51 -13.01 0.60
N SER A 53 5.09 -11.88 0.08
CA SER A 53 5.76 -10.60 0.27
C SER A 53 4.78 -9.43 0.24
N ASN A 54 5.23 -8.28 0.76
CA ASN A 54 4.62 -6.97 0.54
C ASN A 54 5.00 -6.43 -0.85
N PRO A 55 4.35 -5.36 -1.36
CA PRO A 55 4.64 -4.78 -2.68
C PRO A 55 6.12 -4.52 -2.91
N ARG A 56 6.65 -4.88 -4.09
CA ARG A 56 8.06 -4.75 -4.48
C ARG A 56 8.28 -3.91 -5.71
N ASN A 57 7.22 -3.56 -6.41
CA ASN A 57 7.28 -2.97 -7.73
C ASN A 57 6.97 -1.47 -7.73
N HIS A 58 7.09 -0.78 -6.60
CA HIS A 58 6.83 0.66 -6.52
C HIS A 58 8.13 1.47 -6.42
N VAL A 59 8.09 2.71 -6.92
CA VAL A 59 9.22 3.67 -6.83
C VAL A 59 9.53 3.99 -5.38
N THR A 60 8.49 4.19 -4.57
CA THR A 60 8.62 4.39 -3.13
C THR A 60 8.46 3.06 -2.43
N THR A 61 9.44 2.74 -1.60
CA THR A 61 9.42 1.54 -0.76
C THR A 61 9.19 1.92 0.69
N ASP A 62 8.45 3.01 0.93
CA ASP A 62 8.32 3.59 2.25
C ASP A 62 7.57 2.66 3.21
N ALA A 63 8.03 2.68 4.44
CA ALA A 63 7.46 1.98 5.56
C ALA A 63 6.17 2.63 6.09
N SER A 64 5.72 3.75 5.53
CA SER A 64 4.52 4.46 5.98
C SER A 64 3.27 3.59 5.94
N VAL A 65 3.19 2.68 4.98
CA VAL A 65 2.04 1.77 4.80
C VAL A 65 2.24 0.38 5.42
N GLY A 66 3.32 0.18 6.18
CA GLY A 66 3.59 -1.09 6.85
C GLY A 66 5.05 -1.53 6.74
N LEU A 67 5.37 -2.46 5.86
CA LEU A 67 6.69 -3.10 5.81
C LEU A 67 7.43 -2.74 4.53
N SER A 68 8.47 -1.92 4.67
CA SER A 68 9.45 -1.69 3.62
C SER A 68 10.15 -3.00 3.25
N VAL A 69 10.23 -3.26 1.95
CA VAL A 69 11.02 -4.38 1.40
C VAL A 69 12.37 -3.92 0.85
N GLY A 70 12.70 -2.65 1.00
CA GLY A 70 13.92 -2.02 0.50
C GLY A 70 13.93 -1.82 -1.02
N LEU A 71 15.00 -1.20 -1.55
CA LEU A 71 15.21 -1.07 -2.99
C LEU A 71 15.42 -2.45 -3.61
N THR A 72 14.79 -2.70 -4.75
CA THR A 72 14.81 -3.99 -5.43
C THR A 72 15.20 -3.84 -6.89
N ALA A 73 15.54 -4.96 -7.55
CA ALA A 73 15.76 -5.03 -8.99
C ALA A 73 14.45 -5.08 -9.81
N PHE A 74 13.30 -5.18 -9.13
CA PHE A 74 11.99 -5.23 -9.77
C PHE A 74 11.67 -3.93 -10.52
N SER A 75 10.84 -4.02 -11.57
CA SER A 75 10.34 -2.85 -12.28
C SER A 75 9.64 -1.88 -11.34
N LYS A 76 9.84 -0.56 -11.54
CA LYS A 76 9.44 0.48 -10.59
C LYS A 76 8.26 1.28 -11.12
N TRP A 77 7.08 0.98 -10.58
CA TRP A 77 5.80 1.60 -10.93
C TRP A 77 5.40 2.66 -9.89
N PRO A 78 4.42 3.52 -10.21
CA PRO A 78 3.82 4.38 -9.19
C PRO A 78 3.27 3.57 -8.02
N GLY A 79 3.21 4.16 -6.82
CA GLY A 79 2.46 3.59 -5.70
C GLY A 79 0.95 3.49 -5.99
N GLU A 80 0.20 2.95 -5.05
CA GLU A 80 -1.24 2.69 -5.18
C GLU A 80 -2.02 3.95 -5.53
N LEU A 81 -1.74 5.08 -4.85
CA LEU A 81 -2.33 6.38 -5.17
C LEU A 81 -2.00 6.84 -6.60
N GLY A 82 -0.77 6.57 -7.07
CA GLY A 82 -0.35 6.90 -8.42
C GLY A 82 -1.02 6.04 -9.47
N LEU A 83 -1.18 4.74 -9.21
CA LEU A 83 -1.98 3.84 -10.05
C LEU A 83 -3.43 4.33 -10.15
N ALA A 84 -4.01 4.74 -9.02
CA ALA A 84 -5.37 5.31 -8.98
C ALA A 84 -5.46 6.66 -9.72
N ALA A 85 -4.44 7.52 -9.61
CA ALA A 85 -4.40 8.82 -10.27
C ALA A 85 -4.36 8.69 -11.81
N MET A 86 -3.69 7.70 -12.36
CA MET A 86 -3.67 7.51 -13.82
C MET A 86 -5.00 7.04 -14.40
N ARG A 87 -5.90 6.42 -13.62
CA ARG A 87 -7.23 5.90 -14.03
C ARG A 87 -7.19 5.04 -15.30
N ASP A 88 -6.05 4.40 -15.56
CA ASP A 88 -5.86 3.49 -16.69
C ASP A 88 -5.90 2.04 -16.21
N PHE A 89 -7.09 1.46 -16.27
CA PHE A 89 -7.33 0.10 -15.77
C PHE A 89 -6.59 -0.96 -16.58
N THR A 90 -6.41 -0.74 -17.88
CA THR A 90 -5.61 -1.63 -18.74
C THR A 90 -4.13 -1.61 -18.34
N LEU A 91 -3.58 -0.44 -18.08
CA LEU A 91 -2.19 -0.32 -17.63
C LEU A 91 -2.03 -0.82 -16.19
N THR A 92 -3.04 -0.69 -15.34
CA THR A 92 -3.07 -1.29 -13.99
C THR A 92 -3.07 -2.83 -14.07
N ARG A 93 -3.84 -3.42 -14.98
CA ARG A 93 -3.78 -4.86 -15.27
C ARG A 93 -2.38 -5.27 -15.72
N LYS A 94 -1.78 -4.53 -16.66
CA LYS A 94 -0.43 -4.78 -17.17
C LYS A 94 0.63 -4.69 -16.05
N PHE A 95 0.49 -3.71 -15.14
CA PHE A 95 1.29 -3.64 -13.92
C PHE A 95 1.23 -4.94 -13.12
N ALA A 96 0.01 -5.39 -12.80
CA ALA A 96 -0.21 -6.57 -11.97
C ALA A 96 0.31 -7.87 -12.64
N GLU A 97 0.12 -8.01 -13.95
CA GLU A 97 0.65 -9.13 -14.75
C GLU A 97 2.19 -9.12 -14.78
N THR A 98 2.79 -7.95 -14.95
CA THR A 98 4.25 -7.77 -14.95
C THR A 98 4.83 -8.12 -13.57
N ALA A 99 4.28 -7.54 -12.51
CA ALA A 99 4.71 -7.82 -11.15
C ALA A 99 4.53 -9.31 -10.79
N SER A 100 3.41 -9.93 -11.18
CA SER A 100 3.18 -11.38 -11.00
C SER A 100 4.27 -12.22 -11.69
N ALA A 101 4.65 -11.88 -12.93
CA ALA A 101 5.70 -12.59 -13.65
C ALA A 101 7.07 -12.46 -12.97
N GLU A 102 7.44 -11.25 -12.54
CA GLU A 102 8.68 -10.98 -11.83
C GLU A 102 8.73 -11.71 -10.47
N TRP A 103 7.62 -11.71 -9.73
CA TRP A 103 7.52 -12.38 -8.43
C TRP A 103 7.67 -13.90 -8.56
N ARG A 104 6.95 -14.50 -9.50
CA ARG A 104 7.08 -15.95 -9.78
C ARG A 104 8.50 -16.34 -10.16
N ALA A 105 9.16 -15.51 -10.95
CA ALA A 105 10.53 -15.79 -11.40
C ALA A 105 11.52 -15.94 -10.25
N VAL A 106 11.28 -15.31 -9.09
CA VAL A 106 12.11 -15.43 -7.88
C VAL A 106 11.51 -16.30 -6.79
N GLY A 107 10.41 -17.03 -7.07
CA GLY A 107 9.78 -17.96 -6.13
C GLY A 107 8.77 -17.34 -5.17
N LEU A 108 8.37 -16.07 -5.36
CA LEU A 108 7.27 -15.46 -4.60
C LEU A 108 5.93 -15.89 -5.20
N ARG A 109 5.09 -16.54 -4.40
CA ARG A 109 3.85 -17.14 -4.89
C ARG A 109 2.59 -16.60 -4.20
N LYS A 110 2.76 -15.63 -3.25
CA LYS A 110 1.64 -14.99 -2.56
C LYS A 110 1.92 -13.51 -2.30
N GLY A 111 0.93 -12.66 -2.57
CA GLY A 111 0.92 -11.25 -2.20
C GLY A 111 0.31 -11.07 -0.81
N TYR A 112 1.04 -10.42 0.11
CA TYR A 112 0.53 -9.92 1.39
C TYR A 112 0.03 -8.49 1.16
N MET A 113 -0.86 -8.32 0.17
CA MET A 113 -1.29 -7.09 -0.50
C MET A 113 -2.44 -7.39 -1.48
N TYR A 114 -3.12 -6.41 -2.06
CA TYR A 114 -3.08 -4.97 -1.90
C TYR A 114 -4.16 -4.52 -0.93
N MET A 115 -4.07 -3.24 -0.49
CA MET A 115 -5.09 -2.64 0.36
C MET A 115 -6.32 -2.29 -0.49
N ALA A 116 -7.48 -2.77 -0.07
CA ALA A 116 -8.80 -2.37 -0.58
C ALA A 116 -9.45 -1.33 0.34
N ASP A 117 -8.68 -0.81 1.28
CA ASP A 117 -9.04 0.26 2.19
C ASP A 117 -9.26 1.57 1.44
N LEU A 118 -10.07 2.48 2.00
CA LEU A 118 -10.36 3.79 1.42
C LEU A 118 -9.71 4.91 2.23
N ALA A 119 -9.21 5.94 1.55
CA ALA A 119 -8.56 7.12 2.14
C ALA A 119 -9.59 8.15 2.63
N THR A 120 -10.58 7.74 3.44
CA THR A 120 -11.64 8.64 3.93
C THR A 120 -11.23 9.44 5.15
N GLU A 121 -10.33 8.91 6.00
CA GLU A 121 -9.69 9.66 7.07
C GLU A 121 -8.33 10.19 6.58
N PRO A 122 -8.22 11.47 6.25
CA PRO A 122 -7.03 12.03 5.60
C PRO A 122 -5.77 11.99 6.47
N ARG A 123 -5.92 11.91 7.80
CA ARG A 123 -4.81 11.82 8.77
C ARG A 123 -4.28 10.40 8.94
N TRP A 124 -4.97 9.39 8.41
CA TRP A 124 -4.52 8.01 8.56
C TRP A 124 -3.15 7.79 7.90
N GLY A 125 -2.19 7.25 8.65
CA GLY A 125 -0.81 7.07 8.20
C GLY A 125 -0.61 6.04 7.08
N ARG A 126 -1.71 5.41 6.58
CA ARG A 126 -1.67 4.39 5.52
C ARG A 126 -2.42 4.79 4.24
N VAL A 127 -2.80 6.07 4.12
CA VAL A 127 -3.46 6.61 2.92
C VAL A 127 -2.67 6.28 1.64
N GLU A 128 -1.35 6.37 1.68
CA GLU A 128 -0.46 6.09 0.53
C GLU A 128 -0.68 4.70 -0.08
N GLY A 129 -0.98 3.68 0.74
CA GLY A 129 -1.21 2.31 0.28
C GLY A 129 -2.62 2.03 -0.26
N THR A 130 -3.47 3.05 -0.37
CA THR A 130 -4.85 2.93 -0.86
C THR A 130 -4.97 3.35 -2.32
N PHE A 131 -6.10 3.00 -2.94
CA PHE A 131 -6.47 3.53 -4.27
C PHE A 131 -7.31 4.81 -4.16
N GLY A 132 -7.14 5.58 -3.08
CA GLY A 132 -7.85 6.83 -2.83
C GLY A 132 -9.14 6.66 -2.03
N GLU A 133 -9.98 7.70 -2.03
CA GLU A 133 -11.18 7.79 -1.19
C GLU A 133 -12.46 7.22 -1.80
N ASP A 134 -12.46 7.01 -3.13
CA ASP A 134 -13.65 6.60 -3.87
C ASP A 134 -13.78 5.08 -3.98
N ALA A 135 -14.90 4.55 -3.49
CA ALA A 135 -15.12 3.10 -3.45
C ALA A 135 -15.31 2.47 -4.84
N ASP A 136 -15.79 3.21 -5.84
CA ASP A 136 -15.94 2.71 -7.21
C ASP A 136 -14.59 2.63 -7.92
N LEU A 137 -13.76 3.65 -7.76
CA LEU A 137 -12.38 3.64 -8.26
C LEU A 137 -11.58 2.52 -7.61
N ALA A 138 -11.58 2.43 -6.28
CA ALA A 138 -10.88 1.38 -5.55
C ALA A 138 -11.35 -0.03 -5.95
N SER A 139 -12.67 -0.21 -6.17
CA SER A 139 -13.23 -1.48 -6.65
C SER A 139 -12.71 -1.87 -8.02
N LYS A 140 -12.63 -0.93 -8.97
CA LYS A 140 -12.05 -1.18 -10.30
C LYS A 140 -10.56 -1.49 -10.21
N MET A 141 -9.82 -0.72 -9.41
CA MET A 141 -8.37 -0.92 -9.23
C MET A 141 -8.06 -2.29 -8.65
N ILE A 142 -8.72 -2.68 -7.55
CA ILE A 142 -8.47 -3.97 -6.90
C ILE A 142 -8.88 -5.16 -7.80
N THR A 143 -9.92 -5.00 -8.61
CA THR A 143 -10.32 -6.00 -9.62
C THR A 143 -9.18 -6.25 -10.61
N GLU A 144 -8.62 -5.18 -11.20
CA GLU A 144 -7.52 -5.31 -12.15
C GLU A 144 -6.26 -5.90 -11.51
N ILE A 145 -5.97 -5.53 -10.28
CA ILE A 145 -4.85 -6.08 -9.49
C ILE A 145 -5.03 -7.58 -9.26
N VAL A 146 -6.17 -8.00 -8.73
CA VAL A 146 -6.43 -9.43 -8.44
C VAL A 146 -6.33 -10.25 -9.71
N LEU A 147 -7.00 -9.83 -10.77
CA LEU A 147 -6.99 -10.55 -12.05
C LEU A 147 -5.61 -10.55 -12.72
N GLY A 148 -4.81 -9.50 -12.56
CA GLY A 148 -3.44 -9.46 -13.12
C GLY A 148 -2.47 -10.37 -12.37
N PHE A 149 -2.53 -10.42 -11.05
CA PHE A 149 -1.69 -11.32 -10.24
C PHE A 149 -2.12 -12.78 -10.32
N GLN A 150 -3.42 -13.05 -10.27
CA GLN A 150 -3.96 -14.42 -10.18
C GLN A 150 -4.43 -15.00 -11.52
N GLY A 151 -4.83 -14.16 -12.48
CA GLY A 151 -5.67 -14.59 -13.61
C GLY A 151 -7.12 -14.82 -13.17
N ASN A 152 -7.95 -15.34 -14.04
CA ASN A 152 -9.35 -15.65 -13.75
C ASN A 152 -9.50 -16.82 -12.76
N LYS A 153 -8.47 -17.64 -12.62
CA LYS A 153 -8.39 -18.78 -11.70
C LYS A 153 -6.93 -19.01 -11.34
N LEU A 154 -6.67 -19.41 -10.09
CA LEU A 154 -5.32 -19.79 -9.68
C LEU A 154 -4.75 -20.93 -10.52
N SER A 155 -3.48 -20.81 -10.88
CA SER A 155 -2.73 -21.78 -11.67
C SER A 155 -1.23 -21.70 -11.33
N ASN A 156 -0.41 -22.52 -11.97
CA ASN A 156 1.04 -22.46 -11.86
C ASN A 156 1.64 -21.14 -12.39
N THR A 157 0.86 -20.33 -13.11
CA THR A 157 1.24 -18.99 -13.58
C THR A 157 0.67 -17.85 -12.72
N SER A 158 0.15 -18.15 -11.54
CA SER A 158 -0.45 -17.16 -10.63
C SER A 158 0.45 -16.82 -9.45
N VAL A 159 0.27 -15.62 -8.92
CA VAL A 159 0.62 -15.23 -7.54
C VAL A 159 -0.69 -15.03 -6.80
N ALA A 160 -0.97 -15.84 -5.77
CA ALA A 160 -2.18 -15.73 -4.96
C ALA A 160 -2.20 -14.39 -4.21
N MET A 161 -3.37 -13.78 -4.07
CA MET A 161 -3.51 -12.48 -3.42
C MET A 161 -4.15 -12.59 -2.04
N THR A 162 -3.70 -11.74 -1.12
CA THR A 162 -4.34 -11.51 0.17
C THR A 162 -4.84 -10.08 0.22
N THR A 163 -6.08 -9.85 -0.20
CA THR A 163 -6.71 -8.53 -0.16
C THR A 163 -6.95 -8.08 1.28
N LYS A 164 -6.60 -6.83 1.60
CA LYS A 164 -6.61 -6.30 2.97
C LYS A 164 -7.07 -4.85 3.02
N HIS A 165 -7.51 -4.33 4.19
CA HIS A 165 -7.76 -5.03 5.44
C HIS A 165 -9.26 -5.03 5.72
N PHE A 166 -9.88 -6.16 5.64
CA PHE A 166 -11.34 -6.30 5.79
C PHE A 166 -11.81 -5.88 7.20
N PRO A 167 -12.94 -5.17 7.33
CA PRO A 167 -13.89 -4.70 6.30
C PRO A 167 -13.57 -3.30 5.74
N GLY A 168 -12.37 -2.78 5.93
CA GLY A 168 -11.86 -1.47 5.51
C GLY A 168 -11.17 -0.75 6.66
N GLY A 169 -9.87 -0.44 6.50
CA GLY A 169 -9.04 0.20 7.53
C GLY A 169 -9.14 1.73 7.56
N GLY A 170 -9.82 2.35 6.57
CA GLY A 170 -9.88 3.81 6.44
C GLY A 170 -10.52 4.56 7.60
N PRO A 171 -11.64 4.12 8.19
CA PRO A 171 -12.39 4.87 9.19
C PRO A 171 -11.77 4.79 10.60
N GLN A 172 -10.53 5.22 10.72
CA GLN A 172 -9.81 5.29 12.00
C GLN A 172 -10.17 6.57 12.77
N VAL A 173 -10.35 6.46 14.08
CA VAL A 173 -10.62 7.63 14.93
C VAL A 173 -9.41 8.56 14.91
N ASP A 174 -9.60 9.80 14.47
CA ASP A 174 -8.55 10.84 14.38
C ASP A 174 -7.32 10.42 13.56
N GLY A 175 -7.47 9.49 12.62
CA GLY A 175 -6.37 8.95 11.82
C GLY A 175 -5.42 8.03 12.57
N GLN A 176 -5.70 7.70 13.82
CA GLN A 176 -4.86 6.84 14.64
C GLN A 176 -4.99 5.38 14.24
N ASP A 177 -3.85 4.72 14.03
CA ASP A 177 -3.83 3.38 13.47
C ASP A 177 -3.99 2.28 14.52
N SER A 178 -4.69 1.21 14.15
CA SER A 178 -5.02 0.08 15.02
C SER A 178 -3.86 -0.87 15.32
N HIS A 179 -2.64 -0.59 14.85
CA HIS A 179 -1.43 -1.24 15.39
C HIS A 179 -1.17 -0.83 16.86
N PHE A 180 -1.87 0.18 17.37
CA PHE A 180 -1.68 0.73 18.71
C PHE A 180 -3.00 0.78 19.48
N ASP A 181 -2.92 0.70 20.81
CA ASP A 181 -4.10 0.71 21.70
C ASP A 181 -4.95 1.98 21.53
N TRP A 182 -4.32 3.14 21.36
CA TRP A 182 -5.01 4.42 21.15
C TRP A 182 -5.74 4.54 19.80
N GLY A 183 -5.41 3.70 18.82
CA GLY A 183 -6.04 3.64 17.48
C GLY A 183 -6.89 2.39 17.25
N LYS A 184 -7.19 1.61 18.28
CA LYS A 184 -7.83 0.30 18.14
C LYS A 184 -9.27 0.28 17.61
N PHE A 185 -9.93 1.44 17.48
CA PHE A 185 -11.32 1.49 17.06
C PHE A 185 -11.49 1.99 15.62
N ALA A 186 -12.26 1.24 14.84
CA ALA A 186 -12.87 1.73 13.62
C ALA A 186 -14.24 2.36 13.95
N HIS A 187 -14.48 3.59 13.49
CA HIS A 187 -15.67 4.36 13.78
C HIS A 187 -16.33 4.88 12.52
N TYR A 188 -17.65 4.79 12.44
CA TYR A 188 -18.43 5.12 11.24
C TYR A 188 -19.46 6.22 11.55
N PRO A 189 -19.04 7.46 11.87
CA PRO A 189 -19.93 8.56 12.24
C PRO A 189 -20.84 9.02 11.08
N GLY A 190 -20.43 8.82 9.85
CA GLY A 190 -21.21 9.08 8.63
C GLY A 190 -22.14 7.95 8.21
N GLY A 191 -22.06 6.78 8.89
CA GLY A 191 -22.89 5.62 8.54
C GLY A 191 -22.42 4.85 7.30
N MET A 192 -21.18 5.07 6.82
CA MET A 192 -20.69 4.61 5.52
C MET A 192 -20.05 3.21 5.56
N PHE A 193 -20.41 2.34 6.51
CA PHE A 193 -19.84 1.00 6.63
C PHE A 193 -19.89 0.20 5.31
N ASP A 194 -21.05 0.15 4.66
CA ASP A 194 -21.21 -0.60 3.39
C ASP A 194 -20.37 -0.01 2.23
N TYR A 195 -20.06 1.28 2.29
CA TYR A 195 -19.17 1.94 1.35
C TYR A 195 -17.75 1.38 1.43
N HIS A 196 -17.25 1.17 2.66
CA HIS A 196 -15.93 0.57 2.90
C HIS A 196 -15.85 -0.91 2.52
N VAL A 197 -16.96 -1.64 2.62
CA VAL A 197 -17.03 -3.05 2.21
C VAL A 197 -17.05 -3.23 0.68
N LYS A 198 -17.42 -2.19 -0.08
CA LYS A 198 -17.61 -2.27 -1.53
C LYS A 198 -16.37 -2.75 -2.32
N PRO A 199 -15.13 -2.26 -2.08
CA PRO A 199 -13.94 -2.78 -2.76
C PRO A 199 -13.66 -4.26 -2.45
N PHE A 200 -14.00 -4.74 -1.26
CA PHE A 200 -13.86 -6.17 -0.92
C PHE A 200 -14.86 -7.05 -1.69
N LYS A 201 -16.09 -6.57 -1.91
CA LYS A 201 -17.04 -7.26 -2.80
C LYS A 201 -16.47 -7.43 -4.22
N ALA A 202 -15.82 -6.38 -4.74
CA ALA A 202 -15.16 -6.43 -6.04
C ALA A 202 -13.98 -7.40 -6.06
N ALA A 203 -13.14 -7.42 -5.01
CA ALA A 203 -12.03 -8.37 -4.90
C ALA A 203 -12.51 -9.82 -4.80
N ILE A 204 -13.61 -10.09 -4.09
CA ILE A 204 -14.24 -11.41 -4.01
C ILE A 204 -14.75 -11.84 -5.39
N ALA A 205 -15.45 -10.95 -6.09
CA ALA A 205 -15.93 -11.21 -7.45
C ALA A 205 -14.79 -11.44 -8.46
N ALA A 206 -13.64 -10.81 -8.26
CA ALA A 206 -12.41 -11.04 -9.05
C ALA A 206 -11.68 -12.34 -8.64
N GLY A 207 -12.11 -13.04 -7.58
CA GLY A 207 -11.57 -14.32 -7.16
C GLY A 207 -10.34 -14.24 -6.26
N THR A 208 -10.19 -13.17 -5.45
CA THR A 208 -9.05 -13.08 -4.51
C THR A 208 -8.93 -14.34 -3.66
N SER A 209 -7.72 -14.90 -3.55
CA SER A 209 -7.48 -16.17 -2.86
C SER A 209 -7.64 -16.07 -1.35
N ALA A 210 -7.21 -14.96 -0.77
CA ALA A 210 -7.29 -14.73 0.67
C ALA A 210 -7.78 -13.32 0.98
N ILE A 211 -8.38 -13.17 2.16
CA ILE A 211 -8.74 -11.88 2.74
C ILE A 211 -8.15 -11.79 4.14
N MET A 212 -7.66 -10.59 4.49
CA MET A 212 -7.06 -10.31 5.79
C MET A 212 -7.94 -9.35 6.57
N PRO A 213 -8.49 -9.78 7.73
CA PRO A 213 -9.14 -8.88 8.67
C PRO A 213 -8.14 -7.92 9.30
N TYR A 214 -8.55 -6.65 9.49
CA TYR A 214 -7.72 -5.66 10.16
C TYR A 214 -7.68 -5.87 11.69
N TYR A 215 -6.84 -5.11 12.38
CA TYR A 215 -6.75 -5.18 13.84
C TYR A 215 -7.92 -4.52 14.55
N SER A 216 -8.51 -3.48 13.94
CA SER A 216 -9.51 -2.62 14.57
C SER A 216 -10.70 -3.41 15.13
N ALA A 217 -11.26 -2.88 16.23
CA ALA A 217 -12.55 -3.27 16.77
C ALA A 217 -13.63 -2.28 16.28
N PRO A 218 -14.82 -2.74 15.84
CA PRO A 218 -15.90 -1.86 15.41
C PRO A 218 -16.51 -1.14 16.61
N LYS A 219 -16.64 0.19 16.56
CA LYS A 219 -17.25 0.97 17.64
C LYS A 219 -18.66 1.41 17.29
N GLY A 220 -19.60 1.16 18.19
CA GLY A 220 -20.94 1.75 18.13
C GLY A 220 -21.85 1.26 16.99
N LYS A 221 -21.58 0.07 16.40
CA LYS A 221 -22.37 -0.49 15.29
C LYS A 221 -23.25 -1.70 15.68
N GLY A 222 -23.36 -2.00 16.97
CA GLY A 222 -24.08 -3.19 17.44
C GLY A 222 -23.33 -4.51 17.22
N PHE A 223 -22.09 -4.46 16.75
CA PHE A 223 -21.19 -5.61 16.70
C PHE A 223 -20.43 -5.74 18.03
N GLU A 224 -19.93 -6.93 18.31
CA GLU A 224 -19.00 -7.13 19.43
C GLU A 224 -17.75 -6.26 19.20
N GLU A 225 -17.36 -5.45 20.20
CA GLU A 225 -16.21 -4.55 20.12
C GLU A 225 -14.89 -5.31 20.35
N VAL A 226 -14.59 -6.25 19.48
CA VAL A 226 -13.34 -7.01 19.44
C VAL A 226 -12.68 -6.86 18.07
N GLY A 227 -11.36 -7.00 18.03
CA GLY A 227 -10.60 -6.94 16.78
C GLY A 227 -11.21 -7.84 15.70
N PHE A 228 -11.19 -7.38 14.45
CA PHE A 228 -11.93 -8.07 13.37
C PHE A 228 -11.52 -9.53 13.20
N SER A 229 -10.27 -9.92 13.53
CA SER A 229 -9.85 -11.33 13.54
C SER A 229 -10.57 -12.20 14.58
N TYR A 230 -11.21 -11.61 15.60
CA TYR A 230 -11.97 -12.30 16.63
C TYR A 230 -13.48 -12.18 16.44
N ASN A 231 -13.91 -11.40 15.46
CA ASN A 231 -15.30 -11.00 15.31
C ASN A 231 -16.05 -11.97 14.36
N LYS A 232 -16.84 -12.88 14.93
CA LYS A 232 -17.61 -13.86 14.17
C LYS A 232 -18.62 -13.18 13.23
N ALA A 233 -19.27 -12.09 13.67
CA ALA A 233 -20.22 -11.37 12.82
C ALA A 233 -19.54 -10.75 11.59
N MET A 234 -18.26 -10.36 11.69
CA MET A 234 -17.52 -9.83 10.56
C MET A 234 -17.01 -10.92 9.63
N ILE A 235 -16.37 -11.96 10.16
CA ILE A 235 -15.77 -13.01 9.32
C ILE A 235 -16.83 -14.04 8.91
N GLY A 236 -17.55 -14.63 9.86
CA GLY A 236 -18.55 -15.65 9.58
C GLY A 236 -19.75 -15.07 8.84
N ASP A 237 -20.53 -14.24 9.55
CA ASP A 237 -21.85 -13.85 9.06
C ASP A 237 -21.76 -12.88 7.87
N LEU A 238 -20.85 -11.88 7.91
CA LEU A 238 -20.70 -10.92 6.80
C LEU A 238 -19.83 -11.47 5.67
N LEU A 239 -18.55 -11.80 5.95
CA LEU A 239 -17.61 -12.12 4.88
C LEU A 239 -17.91 -13.48 4.24
N GLN A 240 -18.11 -14.53 5.04
CA GLN A 240 -18.33 -15.88 4.52
C GLN A 240 -19.77 -16.08 4.05
N ASP A 241 -20.77 -15.82 4.89
CA ASP A 241 -22.16 -16.14 4.57
C ASP A 241 -22.80 -15.11 3.63
N LYS A 242 -22.76 -13.82 3.98
CA LYS A 242 -23.44 -12.77 3.20
C LYS A 242 -22.70 -12.42 1.91
N LEU A 243 -21.34 -12.33 1.94
CA LEU A 243 -20.53 -11.98 0.78
C LEU A 243 -20.04 -13.21 0.00
N GLY A 244 -20.23 -14.42 0.51
CA GLY A 244 -19.91 -15.68 -0.16
C GLY A 244 -18.41 -15.95 -0.31
N PHE A 245 -17.58 -15.42 0.59
CA PHE A 245 -16.13 -15.65 0.52
C PHE A 245 -15.75 -16.96 1.20
N HIS A 246 -15.28 -17.93 0.42
CA HIS A 246 -14.89 -19.26 0.90
C HIS A 246 -13.38 -19.52 0.79
N GLY A 247 -12.58 -18.48 0.49
CA GLY A 247 -11.12 -18.55 0.46
C GLY A 247 -10.48 -18.56 1.85
N ILE A 248 -9.20 -18.27 1.89
CA ILE A 248 -8.39 -18.27 3.12
C ILE A 248 -8.61 -16.97 3.90
N ILE A 249 -8.90 -17.09 5.19
CA ILE A 249 -8.87 -15.96 6.12
C ILE A 249 -7.49 -15.91 6.78
N ASN A 250 -6.68 -14.95 6.34
CA ASN A 250 -5.31 -14.75 6.83
C ASN A 250 -5.30 -13.60 7.83
N SER A 251 -5.07 -13.86 9.11
CA SER A 251 -4.97 -12.76 10.09
C SER A 251 -3.91 -11.74 9.67
N ASP A 252 -4.03 -10.52 10.12
CA ASP A 252 -2.89 -9.61 10.08
C ASP A 252 -1.78 -10.09 11.03
N THR A 253 -0.65 -9.40 11.11
CA THR A 253 0.55 -9.87 11.83
C THR A 253 0.38 -9.73 13.34
N GLY A 254 0.40 -10.85 14.07
CA GLY A 254 0.46 -10.87 15.53
C GLY A 254 -0.79 -10.44 16.30
N PRO A 255 -2.02 -10.65 15.83
CA PRO A 255 -3.22 -10.23 16.57
C PRO A 255 -3.36 -10.94 17.91
N ILE A 256 -2.89 -12.18 18.02
CA ILE A 256 -3.08 -13.01 19.23
C ILE A 256 -2.33 -12.44 20.44
N GLU A 257 -1.08 -12.01 20.23
CA GLU A 257 -0.18 -11.60 21.31
C GLU A 257 0.02 -10.08 21.36
N MET A 258 0.11 -9.42 20.20
CA MET A 258 0.54 -8.03 20.11
C MET A 258 -0.62 -7.03 20.06
N MET A 259 -1.72 -7.37 19.36
CA MET A 259 -2.88 -6.49 19.16
C MET A 259 -4.20 -7.20 19.54
N PRO A 260 -4.36 -7.65 20.80
CA PRO A 260 -5.50 -8.43 21.24
C PRO A 260 -6.72 -7.56 21.59
N TRP A 261 -7.09 -6.62 20.71
CA TRP A 261 -8.09 -5.60 21.01
C TRP A 261 -9.47 -6.19 21.35
N GLY A 262 -9.95 -5.84 22.55
CA GLY A 262 -11.22 -6.32 23.09
C GLY A 262 -11.20 -7.75 23.66
N VAL A 263 -10.03 -8.41 23.61
CA VAL A 263 -9.81 -9.76 24.16
C VAL A 263 -8.59 -9.80 25.09
N GLU A 264 -8.16 -8.65 25.59
CA GLU A 264 -6.99 -8.52 26.48
C GLU A 264 -7.12 -9.35 27.75
N ASN A 265 -8.34 -9.52 28.25
CA ASN A 265 -8.65 -10.17 29.53
C ASN A 265 -8.83 -11.70 29.46
N ILE A 266 -8.73 -12.30 28.26
CA ILE A 266 -8.77 -13.75 28.11
C ILE A 266 -7.39 -14.31 27.77
N SER A 267 -7.18 -15.58 28.11
CA SER A 267 -5.89 -16.26 27.91
C SER A 267 -5.54 -16.42 26.43
N ILE A 268 -4.25 -16.57 26.12
CA ILE A 268 -3.78 -16.81 24.73
C ILE A 268 -4.48 -18.02 24.08
N PRO A 269 -4.63 -19.19 24.75
CA PRO A 269 -5.42 -20.30 24.21
C PRO A 269 -6.87 -19.91 23.84
N GLU A 270 -7.53 -19.10 24.68
CA GLU A 270 -8.91 -18.64 24.41
C GLU A 270 -8.96 -17.63 23.26
N ARG A 271 -7.93 -16.80 23.08
CA ARG A 271 -7.81 -15.93 21.90
C ARG A 271 -7.70 -16.74 20.61
N TYR A 272 -6.87 -17.80 20.58
CA TYR A 272 -6.81 -18.75 19.47
C TYR A 272 -8.17 -19.38 19.18
N LYS A 273 -8.83 -19.90 20.22
CA LYS A 273 -10.18 -20.47 20.10
C LYS A 273 -11.16 -19.47 19.48
N LYS A 274 -11.18 -18.24 19.98
CA LYS A 274 -12.10 -17.19 19.49
C LYS A 274 -11.83 -16.83 18.01
N ALA A 275 -10.59 -16.66 17.63
CA ALA A 275 -10.20 -16.34 16.25
C ALA A 275 -10.49 -17.50 15.28
N LEU A 276 -10.17 -18.76 15.68
CA LEU A 276 -10.50 -19.95 14.88
C LEU A 276 -12.00 -20.10 14.69
N ASN A 277 -12.80 -19.91 15.74
CA ASN A 277 -14.25 -20.01 15.68
C ASN A 277 -14.88 -18.83 14.90
N ALA A 278 -14.20 -17.68 14.79
CA ALA A 278 -14.59 -16.60 13.91
C ALA A 278 -14.34 -16.93 12.43
N GLY A 279 -13.38 -17.85 12.13
CA GLY A 279 -13.10 -18.31 10.77
C GLY A 279 -11.66 -18.10 10.30
N VAL A 280 -10.74 -17.63 11.15
CA VAL A 280 -9.32 -17.43 10.79
C VAL A 280 -8.67 -18.77 10.45
N ASP A 281 -7.92 -18.82 9.34
CA ASP A 281 -7.24 -20.03 8.84
C ASP A 281 -5.71 -19.96 8.99
N ILE A 282 -5.09 -18.76 8.97
CA ILE A 282 -3.66 -18.52 9.16
C ILE A 282 -3.45 -17.42 10.20
N PHE A 283 -2.52 -17.65 11.11
CA PHE A 283 -2.04 -16.65 12.08
C PHE A 283 -0.69 -16.09 11.64
N SER A 284 -0.71 -14.94 10.98
CA SER A 284 0.52 -14.25 10.57
C SER A 284 1.29 -13.73 11.78
N GLY A 285 2.63 -13.88 11.73
CA GLY A 285 3.52 -13.49 12.83
C GLY A 285 3.71 -14.57 13.91
N ALA A 286 2.83 -15.55 14.00
CA ALA A 286 3.01 -16.71 14.89
C ALA A 286 3.96 -17.73 14.24
N ALA A 287 5.09 -18.00 14.89
CA ALA A 287 6.10 -18.94 14.38
C ALA A 287 6.21 -20.21 15.23
N ASP A 288 5.71 -20.19 16.47
CA ASP A 288 5.69 -21.34 17.36
C ASP A 288 4.26 -21.92 17.44
N PRO A 289 4.03 -23.16 17.01
CA PRO A 289 2.70 -23.77 17.01
C PRO A 289 2.31 -24.40 18.35
N THR A 290 3.17 -24.37 19.37
CA THR A 290 2.98 -25.10 20.63
C THR A 290 1.63 -24.82 21.27
N THR A 291 1.28 -23.54 21.46
CA THR A 291 0.00 -23.16 22.07
C THR A 291 -1.20 -23.57 21.22
N LEU A 292 -1.10 -23.46 19.89
CA LEU A 292 -2.16 -23.90 18.99
C LEU A 292 -2.38 -25.42 19.06
N ILE A 293 -1.30 -26.19 19.15
CA ILE A 293 -1.37 -27.64 19.33
C ILE A 293 -2.05 -27.99 20.68
N GLU A 294 -1.72 -27.28 21.75
CA GLU A 294 -2.35 -27.46 23.06
C GLU A 294 -3.84 -27.14 23.05
N VAL A 295 -4.24 -26.07 22.34
CA VAL A 295 -5.65 -25.69 22.15
C VAL A 295 -6.46 -26.84 21.52
N VAL A 296 -5.89 -27.55 20.55
CA VAL A 296 -6.54 -28.70 19.92
C VAL A 296 -6.51 -29.94 20.84
N LYS A 297 -5.36 -30.26 21.43
CA LYS A 297 -5.20 -31.43 22.32
C LYS A 297 -6.09 -31.36 23.56
N SER A 298 -6.34 -30.15 24.08
CA SER A 298 -7.25 -29.94 25.23
C SER A 298 -8.74 -29.96 24.84
N GLY A 299 -9.07 -30.06 23.56
CA GLY A 299 -10.45 -30.03 23.06
C GLY A 299 -11.10 -28.64 23.06
N LEU A 300 -10.33 -27.56 23.27
CA LEU A 300 -10.84 -26.19 23.17
C LEU A 300 -11.30 -25.85 21.74
N VAL A 301 -10.63 -26.43 20.73
CA VAL A 301 -10.99 -26.37 19.31
C VAL A 301 -10.95 -27.78 18.75
N SER A 302 -11.91 -28.16 17.93
CA SER A 302 -11.94 -29.48 17.32
C SER A 302 -10.88 -29.65 16.24
N GLU A 303 -10.38 -30.86 16.07
CA GLU A 303 -9.48 -31.21 14.94
C GLU A 303 -10.16 -30.97 13.59
N GLU A 304 -11.49 -31.21 13.50
CA GLU A 304 -12.28 -30.93 12.31
C GLU A 304 -12.18 -29.47 11.88
N ARG A 305 -12.24 -28.51 12.83
CA ARG A 305 -12.06 -27.08 12.51
C ARG A 305 -10.66 -26.79 11.92
N ILE A 306 -9.62 -27.47 12.44
CA ILE A 306 -8.26 -27.34 11.90
C ILE A 306 -8.18 -27.94 10.50
N ASN A 307 -8.80 -29.12 10.28
CA ASN A 307 -8.83 -29.79 8.98
C ASN A 307 -9.47 -28.93 7.91
N GLN A 308 -10.52 -28.16 8.22
CA GLN A 308 -11.14 -27.19 7.29
C GLN A 308 -10.13 -26.12 6.85
N SER A 309 -9.36 -25.55 7.76
CA SER A 309 -8.30 -24.58 7.41
C SER A 309 -7.19 -25.23 6.57
N VAL A 310 -6.71 -26.40 6.99
CA VAL A 310 -5.64 -27.12 6.29
C VAL A 310 -6.07 -27.48 4.86
N ALA A 311 -7.32 -27.88 4.66
CA ALA A 311 -7.86 -28.18 3.33
C ALA A 311 -7.77 -26.97 2.38
N LYS A 312 -8.15 -25.76 2.86
CA LYS A 312 -8.00 -24.52 2.07
C LYS A 312 -6.53 -24.22 1.74
N LEU A 313 -5.63 -24.37 2.73
CA LEU A 313 -4.22 -24.06 2.56
C LEU A 313 -3.52 -25.05 1.61
N LEU A 314 -3.87 -26.31 1.66
CA LEU A 314 -3.35 -27.33 0.71
C LEU A 314 -3.93 -27.09 -0.67
N LYS A 315 -5.24 -26.81 -0.77
CA LYS A 315 -5.88 -26.49 -2.06
C LYS A 315 -5.16 -25.35 -2.80
N GLU A 316 -4.83 -24.25 -2.09
CA GLU A 316 -4.08 -23.14 -2.69
C GLU A 316 -2.73 -23.60 -3.25
N LYS A 317 -2.02 -24.51 -2.58
CA LYS A 317 -0.73 -25.06 -3.05
C LYS A 317 -0.92 -25.92 -4.30
N PHE A 318 -1.98 -26.75 -4.36
CA PHE A 318 -2.32 -27.53 -5.54
C PHE A 318 -2.72 -26.62 -6.70
N ASP A 319 -3.59 -25.64 -6.46
CA ASP A 319 -4.01 -24.67 -7.49
C ASP A 319 -2.82 -23.89 -8.07
N LEU A 320 -1.81 -23.59 -7.25
CA LEU A 320 -0.57 -22.94 -7.68
C LEU A 320 0.43 -23.90 -8.36
N GLY A 321 0.17 -25.20 -8.44
CA GLY A 321 1.05 -26.20 -9.05
C GLY A 321 2.35 -26.44 -8.26
N LEU A 322 2.36 -26.16 -6.94
CA LEU A 322 3.59 -26.24 -6.14
C LEU A 322 3.97 -27.69 -5.80
N PHE A 323 3.02 -28.62 -5.82
CA PHE A 323 3.31 -30.05 -5.64
C PHE A 323 3.91 -30.67 -6.90
N GLU A 324 3.58 -30.13 -8.09
CA GLU A 324 4.17 -30.56 -9.34
C GLU A 324 5.57 -30.00 -9.56
N ASN A 325 5.75 -28.69 -9.30
CA ASN A 325 7.05 -28.02 -9.41
C ASN A 325 7.11 -26.74 -8.56
N PRO A 326 7.72 -26.78 -7.37
CA PRO A 326 7.89 -25.59 -6.54
C PRO A 326 9.12 -24.75 -6.89
N TYR A 327 9.99 -25.21 -7.79
CA TYR A 327 11.28 -24.62 -8.12
C TYR A 327 11.20 -23.53 -9.18
N VAL A 328 12.19 -22.65 -9.19
CA VAL A 328 12.35 -21.58 -10.17
C VAL A 328 13.72 -21.67 -10.86
N ASN A 329 13.77 -21.20 -12.11
CA ASN A 329 15.02 -21.15 -12.87
C ASN A 329 15.75 -19.83 -12.60
N VAL A 330 16.99 -19.90 -12.09
CA VAL A 330 17.79 -18.74 -11.68
C VAL A 330 18.12 -17.82 -12.87
N ASP A 331 18.45 -18.40 -14.03
CA ASP A 331 18.80 -17.61 -15.23
C ASP A 331 17.56 -16.93 -15.82
N ALA A 332 16.41 -17.58 -15.76
CA ALA A 332 15.13 -16.99 -16.15
C ALA A 332 14.75 -15.82 -15.21
N ALA A 333 15.01 -15.94 -13.90
CA ALA A 333 14.75 -14.88 -12.93
C ALA A 333 15.53 -13.59 -13.30
N MET A 334 16.81 -13.71 -13.63
CA MET A 334 17.65 -12.57 -14.04
C MET A 334 17.19 -11.90 -15.35
N LYS A 335 16.57 -12.65 -16.24
CA LYS A 335 16.03 -12.13 -17.51
C LYS A 335 14.65 -11.51 -17.37
N THR A 336 13.85 -11.99 -16.40
CA THR A 336 12.46 -11.58 -16.22
C THR A 336 12.34 -10.33 -15.38
N VAL A 337 13.06 -10.28 -14.24
CA VAL A 337 12.97 -9.17 -13.28
C VAL A 337 13.58 -7.91 -13.86
N GLY A 338 12.83 -6.82 -13.88
CA GLY A 338 13.28 -5.52 -14.39
C GLY A 338 13.63 -5.52 -15.89
N ASN A 339 13.00 -6.37 -16.69
CA ASN A 339 13.24 -6.40 -18.12
C ASN A 339 12.82 -5.09 -18.80
N LYS A 340 13.30 -4.86 -20.02
CA LYS A 340 13.11 -3.59 -20.76
C LYS A 340 11.64 -3.25 -21.00
N GLU A 341 10.80 -4.24 -21.25
CA GLU A 341 9.37 -4.06 -21.51
C GLU A 341 8.64 -3.65 -20.21
N ALA A 342 8.97 -4.29 -19.09
CA ALA A 342 8.45 -3.95 -17.77
C ALA A 342 8.84 -2.51 -17.38
N VAL A 343 10.11 -2.14 -17.58
CA VAL A 343 10.62 -0.80 -17.29
C VAL A 343 9.92 0.24 -18.17
N ALA A 344 9.75 -0.01 -19.47
CA ALA A 344 9.09 0.94 -20.37
C ALA A 344 7.60 1.15 -20.02
N ALA A 345 6.89 0.08 -19.64
CA ALA A 345 5.50 0.18 -19.20
C ALA A 345 5.37 0.92 -17.85
N ALA A 346 6.28 0.64 -16.91
CA ALA A 346 6.36 1.34 -15.64
C ALA A 346 6.63 2.85 -15.82
N ASP A 347 7.54 3.19 -16.72
CA ASP A 347 7.91 4.55 -17.07
C ASP A 347 6.73 5.34 -17.67
N LEU A 348 5.92 4.70 -18.50
CA LEU A 348 4.64 5.27 -18.97
C LEU A 348 3.66 5.51 -17.80
N ALA A 349 3.54 4.57 -16.90
CA ALA A 349 2.65 4.69 -15.73
C ALA A 349 3.07 5.84 -14.81
N LEU A 350 4.38 6.03 -14.60
CA LEU A 350 4.93 7.14 -13.80
C LEU A 350 4.54 8.51 -14.37
N ARG A 351 4.55 8.69 -15.70
CA ARG A 351 4.09 9.93 -16.36
C ARG A 351 2.58 10.11 -16.23
N LYS A 352 1.83 9.04 -16.46
CA LYS A 352 0.36 9.07 -16.39
C LYS A 352 -0.18 9.36 -14.97
N SER A 353 0.58 9.04 -13.93
CA SER A 353 0.19 9.26 -12.54
C SER A 353 0.29 10.72 -12.08
N ILE A 354 1.00 11.58 -12.83
CA ILE A 354 1.21 12.98 -12.44
C ILE A 354 -0.03 13.81 -12.76
N VAL A 355 -0.45 14.63 -11.79
CA VAL A 355 -1.66 15.47 -11.91
C VAL A 355 -1.28 16.95 -11.94
N LEU A 356 -1.69 17.66 -12.96
CA LEU A 356 -1.59 19.12 -13.01
C LEU A 356 -2.80 19.72 -12.28
N LEU A 357 -2.57 20.34 -11.12
CA LEU A 357 -3.63 20.91 -10.28
C LEU A 357 -3.97 22.35 -10.62
N ARG A 358 -2.95 23.15 -10.95
CA ARG A 358 -3.08 24.58 -11.33
C ARG A 358 -2.08 24.90 -12.43
N ASN A 359 -2.42 25.78 -13.35
CA ASN A 359 -1.53 26.27 -14.40
C ASN A 359 -1.97 27.67 -14.84
N ASP A 360 -1.62 28.65 -14.03
CA ASP A 360 -1.99 30.05 -14.26
C ASP A 360 -1.22 30.62 -15.45
N ASP A 361 -1.88 31.47 -16.24
CA ASP A 361 -1.34 32.08 -17.45
C ASP A 361 -0.71 31.08 -18.45
N LYS A 362 -1.11 29.81 -18.39
CA LYS A 362 -0.55 28.72 -19.20
C LYS A 362 0.97 28.64 -19.10
N ARG A 363 1.50 28.75 -17.87
CA ARG A 363 2.94 28.72 -17.60
C ARG A 363 3.60 27.42 -18.06
N LEU A 364 2.90 26.33 -17.93
CA LEU A 364 3.33 25.04 -18.46
C LEU A 364 2.66 24.76 -19.81
N PRO A 365 3.36 24.12 -20.76
CA PRO A 365 4.74 23.64 -20.68
C PRO A 365 5.76 24.77 -20.79
N LEU A 366 6.93 24.58 -20.17
CA LEU A 366 8.06 25.51 -20.27
C LEU A 366 8.63 25.57 -21.69
N ALA A 367 9.03 26.76 -22.13
CA ALA A 367 9.72 26.94 -23.37
C ALA A 367 11.13 26.29 -23.36
N LYS A 368 11.62 25.90 -24.54
CA LYS A 368 12.99 25.40 -24.68
C LYS A 368 14.02 26.44 -24.20
N LYS A 369 15.11 25.98 -23.59
CA LYS A 369 16.19 26.78 -23.03
C LYS A 369 15.80 27.65 -21.83
N THR A 370 14.61 27.42 -21.23
CA THR A 370 14.27 28.06 -19.96
C THR A 370 15.30 27.69 -18.89
N LYS A 371 15.80 28.69 -18.17
CA LYS A 371 16.70 28.51 -17.04
C LYS A 371 15.91 28.14 -15.81
N VAL A 372 16.17 26.95 -15.29
CA VAL A 372 15.44 26.36 -14.16
C VAL A 372 16.36 26.19 -12.97
N TYR A 373 15.99 26.77 -11.84
CA TYR A 373 16.54 26.40 -10.56
C TYR A 373 15.67 25.30 -9.98
N PHE A 374 16.21 24.08 -9.84
CA PHE A 374 15.47 22.92 -9.39
C PHE A 374 15.86 22.51 -7.97
N GLU A 375 14.93 22.65 -7.05
CA GLU A 375 15.11 22.37 -5.63
C GLU A 375 14.17 21.24 -5.19
N THR A 376 14.73 20.22 -4.54
CA THR A 376 14.01 19.09 -4.01
C THR A 376 14.10 19.08 -2.49
N TYR A 377 12.97 18.96 -1.83
CA TYR A 377 12.87 18.66 -0.40
C TYR A 377 12.72 17.16 -0.27
N PHE A 378 13.79 16.47 -0.01
CA PHE A 378 13.78 15.03 0.06
C PHE A 378 14.42 14.56 1.37
N GLN A 379 13.61 13.96 2.25
CA GLN A 379 14.11 13.19 3.38
C GLN A 379 13.68 11.73 3.18
N SER A 380 14.62 10.83 2.95
CA SER A 380 14.34 9.40 2.86
C SER A 380 14.61 8.70 4.18
N GLY A 381 13.65 7.87 4.63
CA GLY A 381 13.79 6.91 5.72
C GLY A 381 13.45 7.42 7.12
N ARG A 382 13.26 6.48 8.04
CA ARG A 382 12.88 6.71 9.45
C ARG A 382 13.85 7.56 10.26
N ASN A 383 15.11 7.68 9.83
CA ASN A 383 16.19 8.34 10.55
C ASN A 383 16.94 9.35 9.66
N ALA A 384 16.29 9.96 8.70
CA ALA A 384 16.94 10.94 7.83
C ALA A 384 17.33 12.19 8.62
N GLY A 385 18.50 12.16 9.20
CA GLY A 385 19.26 13.34 9.60
C GLY A 385 20.13 13.77 8.41
N GLY A 386 19.66 14.69 7.57
CA GLY A 386 20.39 15.21 6.43
C GLY A 386 19.79 16.51 5.95
N GLU A 387 20.47 17.23 5.07
CA GLU A 387 19.95 18.46 4.48
C GLU A 387 18.60 18.19 3.82
N ALA A 388 17.58 18.92 4.30
CA ALA A 388 16.21 18.81 3.80
C ALA A 388 16.09 19.28 2.34
N ILE A 389 17.01 20.14 1.88
CA ILE A 389 16.98 20.81 0.59
C ILE A 389 18.14 20.34 -0.27
N LYS A 390 17.85 19.92 -1.49
CA LYS A 390 18.87 19.52 -2.47
C LYS A 390 18.65 20.21 -3.81
N VAL A 391 19.63 21.02 -4.23
CA VAL A 391 19.65 21.58 -5.59
C VAL A 391 20.02 20.48 -6.58
N SER A 392 19.21 20.31 -7.60
CA SER A 392 19.38 19.30 -8.65
C SER A 392 19.65 19.94 -9.99
N LYS A 393 20.66 19.40 -10.71
CA LYS A 393 20.97 19.77 -12.11
C LYS A 393 20.93 18.51 -12.97
N PRO A 394 19.76 17.96 -13.27
CA PRO A 394 19.67 16.80 -14.12
C PRO A 394 20.11 17.14 -15.54
N ASN A 395 20.75 16.20 -16.22
CA ASN A 395 20.98 16.33 -17.65
C ASN A 395 19.68 15.98 -18.38
N TYR A 396 18.86 17.01 -18.66
CA TYR A 396 17.57 16.85 -19.31
C TYR A 396 17.48 17.74 -20.54
N PRO A 397 17.18 17.18 -21.73
CA PRO A 397 17.14 17.94 -22.98
C PRO A 397 16.08 19.05 -22.95
N GLY A 398 16.44 20.22 -23.43
CA GLY A 398 15.52 21.34 -23.62
C GLY A 398 15.40 22.32 -22.45
N LEU A 399 15.96 22.02 -21.27
CA LEU A 399 16.07 22.96 -20.15
C LEU A 399 17.53 23.26 -19.80
N GLU A 400 17.77 24.42 -19.22
CA GLU A 400 19.07 24.82 -18.67
C GLU A 400 18.97 24.89 -17.14
N PHE A 401 19.68 23.99 -16.43
CA PHE A 401 19.63 23.99 -14.97
C PHE A 401 20.73 24.87 -14.39
N VAL A 402 20.35 25.87 -13.61
CA VAL A 402 21.23 26.84 -12.97
C VAL A 402 21.51 26.53 -11.50
N SER A 403 22.54 27.16 -10.92
CA SER A 403 22.99 26.88 -9.55
C SER A 403 22.29 27.74 -8.51
N THR A 404 21.78 28.90 -8.90
CA THR A 404 21.19 29.89 -8.00
C THR A 404 19.81 30.33 -8.49
N LYS A 405 18.97 30.78 -7.58
CA LYS A 405 17.63 31.31 -7.88
C LYS A 405 17.71 32.56 -8.75
N GLU A 406 18.72 33.38 -8.54
CA GLU A 406 18.93 34.65 -9.23
C GLU A 406 19.14 34.46 -10.73
N GLU A 407 19.85 33.42 -11.13
CA GLU A 407 20.12 33.06 -12.54
C GLU A 407 18.89 32.47 -13.25
N ALA A 408 17.88 32.02 -12.50
CA ALA A 408 16.75 31.29 -13.04
C ALA A 408 15.65 32.19 -13.63
N ASP A 409 15.03 31.74 -14.73
CA ASP A 409 13.77 32.29 -15.26
C ASP A 409 12.57 31.78 -14.44
N VAL A 410 12.67 30.55 -13.94
CA VAL A 410 11.64 29.87 -13.16
C VAL A 410 12.28 28.96 -12.11
N VAL A 411 11.64 28.83 -10.98
CA VAL A 411 12.00 27.87 -9.94
C VAL A 411 11.05 26.67 -10.02
N LEU A 412 11.62 25.46 -9.93
CA LEU A 412 10.87 24.21 -9.73
C LEU A 412 11.17 23.73 -8.31
N LEU A 413 10.16 23.76 -7.44
CA LEU A 413 10.21 23.18 -6.10
C LEU A 413 9.52 21.83 -6.12
N TRP A 414 10.21 20.76 -5.69
CA TRP A 414 9.58 19.46 -5.48
C TRP A 414 9.55 19.13 -3.99
N LEU A 415 8.40 19.38 -3.38
CA LEU A 415 8.16 19.16 -1.96
C LEU A 415 7.77 17.70 -1.71
N VAL A 416 8.42 17.06 -0.74
CA VAL A 416 8.12 15.70 -0.32
C VAL A 416 7.79 15.68 1.17
N PRO A 417 6.56 16.10 1.56
CA PRO A 417 6.13 16.08 2.94
C PRO A 417 6.11 14.65 3.50
N THR A 418 6.37 14.48 4.79
CA THR A 418 6.30 13.18 5.45
C THR A 418 5.84 13.32 6.89
N SER A 419 4.83 12.55 7.28
CA SER A 419 4.34 12.44 8.66
C SER A 419 5.22 11.55 9.56
N GLY A 420 6.33 11.01 9.02
CA GLY A 420 7.18 10.05 9.72
C GLY A 420 6.67 8.60 9.68
N GLY A 421 5.52 8.35 9.05
CA GLY A 421 4.96 7.02 8.81
C GLY A 421 4.19 6.44 10.02
N LEU A 422 3.68 5.22 9.82
CA LEU A 422 2.78 4.50 10.72
C LEU A 422 3.24 4.44 12.19
N PHE A 423 4.53 4.32 12.43
CA PHE A 423 5.09 4.11 13.79
C PHE A 423 5.61 5.39 14.47
N SER A 424 5.34 6.57 13.90
CA SER A 424 5.88 7.84 14.41
C SER A 424 4.90 8.66 15.25
N SER A 425 3.59 8.41 15.17
CA SER A 425 2.57 9.28 15.76
C SER A 425 2.47 9.20 17.29
N GLN A 426 2.93 8.14 17.92
CA GLN A 426 2.88 7.91 19.38
C GLN A 426 1.55 8.35 20.05
N GLY A 427 0.42 8.14 19.37
CA GLY A 427 -0.92 8.54 19.84
C GLY A 427 -1.29 10.01 19.61
N SER A 428 -0.44 10.81 18.99
CA SER A 428 -0.80 12.16 18.57
C SER A 428 -1.55 12.15 17.23
N LYS A 429 -2.50 13.07 17.08
CA LYS A 429 -3.17 13.30 15.79
C LYS A 429 -2.17 13.82 14.77
N ILE A 430 -2.22 13.29 13.55
CA ILE A 430 -1.40 13.81 12.45
C ILE A 430 -2.00 15.15 12.00
N ASP A 431 -1.17 16.20 12.07
CA ASP A 431 -1.47 17.50 11.47
C ASP A 431 -1.02 17.46 10.00
N LEU A 432 -1.89 17.83 9.07
CA LEU A 432 -1.61 17.75 7.62
C LEU A 432 -1.00 19.02 7.03
N ASN A 433 -0.75 20.06 7.82
CA ASN A 433 -0.03 21.24 7.38
C ASN A 433 1.41 20.89 6.96
N LEU A 434 1.91 21.50 5.90
CA LEU A 434 3.26 21.26 5.38
C LEU A 434 4.36 21.52 6.39
N SER A 435 4.23 22.60 7.19
CA SER A 435 5.18 22.96 8.24
C SER A 435 5.35 21.90 9.34
N LYS A 436 4.28 21.11 9.59
CA LYS A 436 4.31 19.98 10.54
C LYS A 436 4.88 18.70 9.92
N ASN A 437 5.03 18.67 8.60
CA ASN A 437 5.47 17.51 7.83
C ASN A 437 6.80 17.76 7.11
N ARG A 438 7.73 18.40 7.83
CA ARG A 438 9.13 18.61 7.45
C ARG A 438 9.37 19.52 6.25
N ILE A 439 8.43 20.39 5.90
CA ILE A 439 8.62 21.43 4.89
C ILE A 439 8.87 22.77 5.60
N ASP A 440 9.96 23.44 5.24
CA ASP A 440 10.21 24.83 5.65
C ASP A 440 9.36 25.77 4.79
N VAL A 441 8.15 26.06 5.26
CA VAL A 441 7.20 26.91 4.55
C VAL A 441 7.66 28.36 4.46
N ASN A 442 8.56 28.83 5.36
CA ASN A 442 9.12 30.18 5.27
C ASN A 442 10.03 30.29 4.05
N HIS A 443 10.92 29.32 3.87
CA HIS A 443 11.78 29.25 2.69
C HIS A 443 10.95 29.11 1.40
N VAL A 444 9.94 28.22 1.39
CA VAL A 444 9.05 28.06 0.23
C VAL A 444 8.38 29.39 -0.12
N ASN A 445 7.83 30.11 0.86
CA ASN A 445 7.19 31.42 0.65
C ASN A 445 8.17 32.51 0.23
N GLU A 446 9.41 32.50 0.71
CA GLU A 446 10.48 33.38 0.23
C GLU A 446 10.72 33.17 -1.29
N VAL A 447 10.86 31.92 -1.72
CA VAL A 447 11.04 31.56 -3.12
C VAL A 447 9.84 31.99 -3.97
N LEU A 448 8.63 31.68 -3.52
CA LEU A 448 7.39 32.06 -4.20
C LEU A 448 7.24 33.59 -4.38
N ASN A 449 7.74 34.38 -3.45
CA ASN A 449 7.73 35.84 -3.54
C ASN A 449 8.81 36.40 -4.46
N ALA A 450 9.93 35.69 -4.61
CA ALA A 450 11.10 36.17 -5.35
C ALA A 450 11.05 35.84 -6.85
N LYS A 451 10.50 34.70 -7.25
CA LYS A 451 10.54 34.19 -8.63
C LYS A 451 9.25 33.49 -9.04
N PRO A 452 8.92 33.47 -10.34
CA PRO A 452 7.88 32.58 -10.86
C PRO A 452 8.21 31.12 -10.49
N THR A 453 7.30 30.42 -9.81
CA THR A 453 7.60 29.13 -9.22
C THR A 453 6.55 28.09 -9.59
N ILE A 454 7.01 26.91 -10.01
CA ILE A 454 6.25 25.68 -10.17
C ILE A 454 6.45 24.87 -8.88
N VAL A 455 5.36 24.49 -8.22
CA VAL A 455 5.41 23.65 -7.01
C VAL A 455 4.90 22.26 -7.34
N ALA A 456 5.76 21.27 -7.29
CA ALA A 456 5.38 19.86 -7.32
C ALA A 456 5.32 19.34 -5.87
N ILE A 457 4.26 18.62 -5.51
CA ILE A 457 4.06 18.09 -4.16
C ILE A 457 3.84 16.59 -4.25
N ASN A 458 4.62 15.82 -3.49
CA ASN A 458 4.40 14.38 -3.38
C ASN A 458 3.35 14.09 -2.31
N TYR A 459 2.24 13.51 -2.73
CA TYR A 459 1.13 13.19 -1.85
C TYR A 459 1.22 11.74 -1.36
N THR A 460 1.50 11.57 -0.06
CA THR A 460 1.30 10.32 0.69
C THR A 460 0.04 10.39 1.55
N ASN A 461 -0.37 11.61 1.88
CA ASN A 461 -1.63 11.98 2.51
C ASN A 461 -2.22 13.19 1.76
N PRO A 462 -3.49 13.54 1.95
CA PRO A 462 -4.09 14.75 1.39
C PRO A 462 -3.59 16.01 2.12
N TRP A 463 -2.34 16.41 1.86
CA TRP A 463 -1.68 17.53 2.54
C TRP A 463 -2.46 18.83 2.45
N VAL A 464 -2.51 19.57 3.56
CA VAL A 464 -3.02 20.94 3.62
C VAL A 464 -1.91 21.89 3.14
N ILE A 465 -2.18 22.62 2.07
CA ILE A 465 -1.21 23.52 1.45
C ILE A 465 -1.54 25.01 1.64
N GLU A 466 -2.48 25.32 2.53
CA GLU A 466 -2.91 26.70 2.84
C GLU A 466 -1.73 27.60 3.18
N GLU A 467 -0.69 27.08 3.85
CA GLU A 467 0.49 27.83 4.26
C GLU A 467 1.30 28.41 3.08
N ILE A 468 1.18 27.81 1.89
CA ILE A 468 1.90 28.20 0.66
C ILE A 468 0.94 28.56 -0.50
N ASP A 469 -0.34 28.22 -0.43
CA ASP A 469 -1.33 28.50 -1.48
C ASP A 469 -1.96 29.87 -1.31
N LYS A 470 -1.20 30.88 -1.58
CA LYS A 470 -1.62 32.29 -1.57
C LYS A 470 -1.68 32.90 -2.97
N GLY A 471 -1.90 32.08 -4.00
CA GLY A 471 -1.92 32.51 -5.39
C GLY A 471 -0.54 32.87 -5.97
N LYS A 472 0.54 32.51 -5.30
CA LYS A 472 1.92 32.82 -5.71
C LYS A 472 2.54 31.75 -6.61
N ALA A 473 2.16 30.47 -6.44
CA ALA A 473 2.62 29.42 -7.34
C ALA A 473 1.98 29.56 -8.72
N THR A 474 2.79 29.63 -9.76
CA THR A 474 2.30 29.76 -11.15
C THR A 474 1.72 28.45 -11.67
N SER A 475 2.21 27.33 -11.14
CA SER A 475 1.65 26.00 -11.41
C SER A 475 1.81 25.12 -10.19
N ILE A 476 0.85 24.23 -9.95
CA ILE A 476 0.89 23.21 -8.88
C ILE A 476 0.70 21.84 -9.52
N ILE A 477 1.59 20.92 -9.17
CA ILE A 477 1.61 19.55 -9.67
C ILE A 477 1.54 18.58 -8.48
N ALA A 478 0.66 17.58 -8.54
CA ALA A 478 0.67 16.47 -7.59
C ALA A 478 1.45 15.28 -8.17
N THR A 479 2.29 14.68 -7.34
CA THR A 479 2.98 13.43 -7.61
C THR A 479 2.65 12.38 -6.55
N PHE A 480 2.74 11.09 -6.89
CA PHE A 480 2.39 9.96 -6.02
C PHE A 480 3.46 8.87 -6.11
N GLY A 481 4.70 9.23 -5.78
CA GLY A 481 5.86 8.40 -6.04
C GLY A 481 6.16 8.33 -7.56
N THR A 482 7.04 9.20 -8.02
CA THR A 482 7.45 9.27 -9.43
C THR A 482 8.94 9.55 -9.56
N THR A 483 9.46 9.61 -10.79
CA THR A 483 10.85 9.96 -11.08
C THR A 483 11.00 11.42 -11.48
N LYS A 484 12.22 11.95 -11.36
CA LYS A 484 12.55 13.31 -11.84
C LYS A 484 12.28 13.45 -13.34
N GLU A 485 12.63 12.43 -14.10
CA GLU A 485 12.46 12.36 -15.55
C GLU A 485 10.97 12.47 -15.90
N ALA A 486 10.10 11.71 -15.26
CA ALA A 486 8.65 11.79 -15.49
C ALA A 486 8.08 13.16 -15.12
N LEU A 487 8.54 13.78 -14.01
CA LEU A 487 8.14 15.14 -13.65
C LEU A 487 8.59 16.17 -14.70
N LEU A 488 9.83 16.07 -15.17
CA LEU A 488 10.38 16.98 -16.18
C LEU A 488 9.70 16.82 -17.54
N ASP A 489 9.30 15.60 -17.90
CA ASP A 489 8.50 15.36 -19.11
C ASP A 489 7.15 16.12 -19.06
N ILE A 490 6.51 16.18 -17.89
CA ILE A 490 5.32 17.01 -17.69
C ILE A 490 5.68 18.50 -17.77
N VAL A 491 6.71 18.95 -17.08
CA VAL A 491 7.09 20.37 -17.02
C VAL A 491 7.44 20.92 -18.40
N THR A 492 8.03 20.12 -19.28
CA THR A 492 8.46 20.51 -20.64
C THR A 492 7.43 20.23 -21.73
N GLY A 493 6.36 19.53 -21.42
CA GLY A 493 5.37 19.09 -22.42
C GLY A 493 5.83 17.93 -23.30
N ALA A 494 6.93 17.27 -22.95
CA ALA A 494 7.32 16.00 -23.58
C ALA A 494 6.26 14.91 -23.35
N TYR A 495 5.55 15.00 -22.24
CA TYR A 495 4.33 14.24 -21.96
C TYR A 495 3.22 15.18 -21.43
N LYS A 496 2.00 15.05 -21.95
CA LYS A 496 0.85 15.83 -21.45
C LYS A 496 0.30 15.25 -20.17
N PRO A 497 0.02 16.05 -19.12
CA PRO A 497 -0.57 15.55 -17.89
C PRO A 497 -1.98 15.00 -18.15
N THR A 498 -2.24 13.80 -17.68
CA THR A 498 -3.52 13.10 -17.81
C THR A 498 -4.06 12.61 -16.48
N GLY A 499 -3.25 12.64 -15.43
CA GLY A 499 -3.61 12.17 -14.10
C GLY A 499 -4.78 12.94 -13.49
N LYS A 500 -5.47 12.28 -12.55
CA LYS A 500 -6.62 12.83 -11.82
C LYS A 500 -6.44 12.56 -10.33
N MET A 501 -6.80 13.51 -9.48
CA MET A 501 -6.71 13.35 -8.03
C MET A 501 -7.48 12.11 -7.55
N PRO A 502 -6.84 11.20 -6.79
CA PRO A 502 -7.49 10.02 -6.24
C PRO A 502 -8.28 10.31 -4.96
N PHE A 503 -8.16 11.51 -4.43
CA PHE A 503 -8.87 12.02 -3.26
C PHE A 503 -9.04 13.54 -3.34
N THR A 504 -9.93 14.06 -2.51
CA THR A 504 -10.09 15.50 -2.29
C THR A 504 -9.02 15.99 -1.31
N THR A 505 -8.29 17.05 -1.67
CA THR A 505 -7.40 17.72 -0.72
C THR A 505 -8.19 18.70 0.13
N PRO A 506 -8.02 18.70 1.47
CA PRO A 506 -8.74 19.65 2.32
C PRO A 506 -8.22 21.08 2.14
N VAL A 507 -9.12 22.06 2.33
CA VAL A 507 -8.79 23.48 2.18
C VAL A 507 -7.87 23.97 3.30
N ASN A 508 -8.04 23.47 4.53
CA ASN A 508 -7.25 23.82 5.72
C ASN A 508 -7.35 22.72 6.79
N GLN A 509 -6.58 22.86 7.85
CA GLN A 509 -6.55 21.89 8.96
C GLN A 509 -7.89 21.82 9.72
N ALA A 510 -8.64 22.91 9.82
CA ALA A 510 -9.96 22.90 10.45
C ALA A 510 -10.97 22.02 9.68
N ALA A 511 -10.90 22.03 8.35
CA ALA A 511 -11.69 21.11 7.52
C ALA A 511 -11.31 19.64 7.78
N VAL A 512 -10.01 19.33 7.94
CA VAL A 512 -9.52 17.99 8.32
C VAL A 512 -10.09 17.56 9.67
N GLU A 513 -10.10 18.45 10.66
CA GLU A 513 -10.59 18.14 12.01
C GLU A 513 -12.10 17.94 12.08
N ALA A 514 -12.84 18.59 11.20
CA ALA A 514 -14.29 18.45 11.09
C ALA A 514 -14.73 17.20 10.28
N ASN A 515 -13.80 16.55 9.59
CA ASN A 515 -14.07 15.39 8.73
C ASN A 515 -14.64 14.20 9.52
N LYS A 516 -15.59 13.50 8.89
CA LYS A 516 -16.07 12.22 9.40
C LYS A 516 -15.20 11.10 8.84
N SER A 517 -14.54 10.35 9.69
CA SER A 517 -13.51 9.36 9.32
C SER A 517 -13.94 8.32 8.26
N ASP A 518 -15.24 8.05 8.14
CA ASP A 518 -15.79 7.08 7.19
C ASP A 518 -16.38 7.70 5.91
N VAL A 519 -16.36 9.06 5.81
CA VAL A 519 -16.95 9.78 4.67
C VAL A 519 -15.84 10.26 3.73
N PRO A 520 -15.94 9.99 2.41
CA PRO A 520 -14.95 10.53 1.46
C PRO A 520 -15.05 12.05 1.37
N GLY A 521 -13.90 12.73 1.20
CA GLY A 521 -13.81 14.18 1.24
C GLY A 521 -14.74 14.90 0.25
N TYR A 522 -15.03 14.32 -0.92
CA TYR A 522 -15.99 14.91 -1.86
C TYR A 522 -17.45 14.86 -1.41
N MET A 523 -17.76 14.12 -0.32
CA MET A 523 -19.09 14.07 0.30
C MET A 523 -19.18 14.90 1.59
N GLU A 524 -18.07 15.48 2.08
CA GLU A 524 -18.05 16.28 3.33
C GLU A 524 -18.76 17.64 3.19
N GLY A 525 -19.15 18.02 2.00
CA GLY A 525 -19.93 19.22 1.74
C GLY A 525 -19.11 20.42 1.24
N PRO A 526 -19.78 21.53 0.97
CA PRO A 526 -19.16 22.72 0.40
C PRO A 526 -18.15 23.33 1.40
N GLY A 527 -16.96 23.67 0.89
CA GLY A 527 -15.88 24.27 1.68
C GLY A 527 -14.88 23.30 2.27
N TYR A 528 -15.06 21.99 2.13
CA TYR A 528 -14.06 21.01 2.55
C TYR A 528 -12.83 21.00 1.64
N GLY A 529 -13.04 20.96 0.32
CA GLY A 529 -12.00 20.65 -0.65
C GLY A 529 -11.35 21.86 -1.31
N LEU A 530 -10.03 21.86 -1.45
CA LEU A 530 -9.26 22.77 -2.29
C LEU A 530 -9.18 22.22 -3.73
N PHE A 531 -8.75 20.99 -3.91
CA PHE A 531 -8.79 20.25 -5.17
C PHE A 531 -9.67 19.01 -5.01
N ALA A 532 -10.72 18.92 -5.80
CA ALA A 532 -11.69 17.85 -5.70
C ALA A 532 -11.15 16.50 -6.19
N PHE A 533 -11.70 15.41 -5.71
CA PHE A 533 -11.56 14.08 -6.32
C PHE A 533 -11.85 14.17 -7.84
N GLY A 534 -10.98 13.58 -8.64
CA GLY A 534 -11.09 13.62 -10.10
C GLY A 534 -10.58 14.89 -10.76
N HIS A 535 -10.16 15.90 -9.98
CA HIS A 535 -9.54 17.11 -10.53
C HIS A 535 -8.21 16.79 -11.21
N GLY A 536 -7.91 17.49 -12.28
CA GLY A 536 -6.65 17.44 -13.01
C GLY A 536 -6.80 18.16 -14.35
N LEU A 537 -5.85 19.03 -14.64
CA LEU A 537 -5.77 19.83 -15.87
C LEU A 537 -4.89 19.11 -16.91
N SER A 538 -4.99 19.58 -18.16
CA SER A 538 -4.09 19.24 -19.26
C SER A 538 -3.84 20.49 -20.10
N TYR A 539 -2.75 20.53 -20.89
CA TYR A 539 -2.41 21.59 -21.82
C TYR A 539 -2.17 21.09 -23.24
#